data_9f830b7da0220e7c963dec4c8323c309
#
_entry.id   9f830b7da0220e7c963dec4c8323c309
#
_cell.length_a   1.000
_cell.length_b   1.000
_cell.length_c   1.000
_cell.angle_alpha   90.00
_cell.angle_beta   90.00
_cell.angle_gamma   90.00
#
_symmetry.space_group_name_H-M   'P 1'
#
loop_
_entity.id
_entity.type
_entity.pdbx_description
1 polymer ?
#
loop_
_entity_poly.entity_id
_entity_poly.type
_entity_poly.pdbx_seq_one_letter_code
_entity_poly.pdbx_strand_id
1 'polypeptide(L)'
;MNYWTQSPQNIYVAAHRGWSSQYPENTLLAFEKALELDVDQLELDLHMTKDGHLVLIHDNTLDRTTNGTGLICDYTLQQLKQLDAGAWKGEQFKGLQIPTFIEFMELVKDHPTITLDVELKDYPRDQGKNAYIACDKALEIIDQYGFADRVVINTWSGMLNDYIFEKYGTKYRQHLYFPAHCMHQRALPDYSYGYCVCMFHENGVKGNRGIASPEACAQMRAKGLRTWAGTAVKDEVTLQCAISGQMELITCNDPQLILSLLRSKGLHK
;
A
#
# COMPACT_ATOMS: atom_id res chain seq x y z
N MET A 1 2.23 -14.79 16.96
CA MET A 1 1.16 -13.80 17.15
C MET A 1 0.34 -13.76 15.87
N ASN A 2 -0.99 -13.75 15.91
CA ASN A 2 -1.76 -13.65 14.66
C ASN A 2 -2.03 -12.16 14.37
N TYR A 3 -1.21 -11.55 13.55
CA TYR A 3 -1.27 -10.13 13.19
C TYR A 3 -2.57 -9.72 12.47
N TRP A 4 -3.29 -10.70 11.95
CA TRP A 4 -4.48 -10.50 11.13
C TRP A 4 -5.79 -10.87 11.85
N THR A 5 -5.70 -11.19 13.14
CA THR A 5 -6.90 -11.45 13.96
C THR A 5 -7.49 -10.12 14.36
N GLN A 6 -8.55 -9.75 13.67
CA GLN A 6 -9.32 -8.56 14.02
C GLN A 6 -10.37 -8.88 15.09
N SER A 7 -10.52 -7.96 16.02
CA SER A 7 -11.77 -7.89 16.76
C SER A 7 -12.89 -7.51 15.79
N PRO A 8 -14.02 -8.21 15.74
CA PRO A 8 -15.13 -7.88 14.85
C PRO A 8 -15.68 -6.45 15.03
N GLN A 9 -15.24 -5.75 16.06
CA GLN A 9 -15.69 -4.42 16.45
C GLN A 9 -14.70 -3.31 16.09
N ASN A 10 -13.47 -3.64 15.65
CA ASN A 10 -12.45 -2.65 15.33
C ASN A 10 -12.25 -2.55 13.81
N ILE A 11 -12.19 -1.31 13.32
CA ILE A 11 -11.75 -0.99 11.97
C ILE A 11 -10.29 -0.56 12.05
N TYR A 12 -9.42 -1.20 11.30
CA TYR A 12 -8.00 -0.90 11.26
C TYR A 12 -7.68 0.30 10.36
N VAL A 13 -6.58 0.97 10.65
CA VAL A 13 -6.12 2.14 9.90
C VAL A 13 -4.75 1.86 9.31
N ALA A 14 -4.66 1.95 7.98
CA ALA A 14 -3.42 1.94 7.23
C ALA A 14 -3.02 3.36 6.83
N ALA A 15 -1.78 3.74 7.12
CA ALA A 15 -1.23 5.02 6.68
C ALA A 15 -0.69 4.89 5.26
N HIS A 16 -1.39 5.50 4.27
CA HIS A 16 -1.06 5.49 2.86
C HIS A 16 0.19 6.31 2.57
N ARG A 17 1.29 5.63 2.25
CA ARG A 17 2.63 6.22 2.05
C ARG A 17 3.14 6.95 3.31
N GLY A 18 2.79 6.41 4.49
CA GLY A 18 2.96 7.09 5.76
C GLY A 18 1.87 8.14 6.04
N TRP A 19 2.12 9.08 6.94
CA TRP A 19 1.19 10.20 7.18
C TRP A 19 1.32 11.26 6.08
N SER A 20 0.88 10.90 4.87
CA SER A 20 1.14 11.65 3.65
C SER A 20 0.34 12.95 3.51
N SER A 21 -0.73 13.16 4.30
CA SER A 21 -1.42 14.46 4.32
C SER A 21 -0.52 15.56 4.92
N GLN A 22 0.32 15.24 5.89
CA GLN A 22 1.16 16.19 6.62
C GLN A 22 2.63 16.16 6.20
N TYR A 23 3.17 15.01 5.86
CA TYR A 23 4.58 14.77 5.57
C TYR A 23 4.77 14.32 4.10
N PRO A 24 5.98 14.48 3.52
CA PRO A 24 6.26 13.99 2.16
C PRO A 24 6.04 12.48 2.07
N GLU A 25 5.17 12.05 1.16
CA GLU A 25 4.80 10.65 0.97
C GLU A 25 6.02 9.74 0.71
N ASN A 26 5.96 8.48 1.14
CA ASN A 26 6.99 7.46 0.96
C ASN A 26 8.38 7.86 1.52
N THR A 27 8.46 8.78 2.48
CA THR A 27 9.69 9.10 3.21
C THR A 27 9.72 8.41 4.58
N LEU A 28 10.93 8.15 5.10
CA LEU A 28 11.07 7.58 6.45
C LEU A 28 10.37 8.47 7.50
N LEU A 29 10.47 9.80 7.36
CA LEU A 29 9.78 10.74 8.25
C LEU A 29 8.27 10.54 8.25
N ALA A 30 7.64 10.36 7.08
CA ALA A 30 6.19 10.14 7.00
C ALA A 30 5.77 8.83 7.68
N PHE A 31 6.60 7.79 7.58
CA PHE A 31 6.36 6.51 8.25
C PHE A 31 6.59 6.58 9.76
N GLU A 32 7.68 7.22 10.21
CA GLU A 32 7.93 7.48 11.64
C GLU A 32 6.75 8.20 12.28
N LYS A 33 6.26 9.26 11.64
CA LYS A 33 5.10 10.03 12.14
C LYS A 33 3.79 9.25 12.11
N ALA A 34 3.62 8.33 11.18
CA ALA A 34 2.48 7.41 11.19
C ALA A 34 2.58 6.39 12.35
N LEU A 35 3.77 5.86 12.61
CA LEU A 35 4.01 4.95 13.74
C LEU A 35 3.74 5.61 15.10
N GLU A 36 4.07 6.91 15.26
CA GLU A 36 3.75 7.69 16.47
C GLU A 36 2.24 7.81 16.74
N LEU A 37 1.39 7.65 15.73
CA LEU A 37 -0.08 7.66 15.85
C LEU A 37 -0.68 6.30 16.28
N ASP A 38 0.16 5.26 16.38
CA ASP A 38 -0.27 3.88 16.66
C ASP A 38 -1.23 3.33 15.58
N VAL A 39 -0.85 3.52 14.30
CA VAL A 39 -1.57 2.92 13.17
C VAL A 39 -1.36 1.41 13.12
N ASP A 40 -2.30 0.68 12.53
CA ASP A 40 -2.24 -0.79 12.46
C ASP A 40 -1.40 -1.28 11.28
N GLN A 41 -1.31 -0.48 10.22
CA GLN A 41 -0.62 -0.84 8.99
C GLN A 41 0.06 0.37 8.35
N LEU A 42 1.19 0.13 7.70
CA LEU A 42 1.82 1.08 6.78
C LEU A 42 1.67 0.56 5.35
N GLU A 43 1.26 1.44 4.46
CA GLU A 43 1.22 1.16 3.02
C GLU A 43 2.34 1.94 2.34
N LEU A 44 3.01 1.31 1.37
CA LEU A 44 4.17 1.84 0.66
C LEU A 44 4.26 1.33 -0.77
N ASP A 45 4.93 2.12 -1.62
CA ASP A 45 5.10 1.85 -3.05
C ASP A 45 6.56 1.52 -3.38
N LEU A 46 6.82 0.47 -4.15
CA LEU A 46 8.16 0.03 -4.54
C LEU A 46 8.39 0.14 -6.04
N HIS A 47 9.54 0.73 -6.39
CA HIS A 47 10.15 0.67 -7.73
C HIS A 47 11.59 0.18 -7.66
N MET A 48 12.07 -0.44 -8.74
CA MET A 48 13.46 -0.88 -8.86
C MET A 48 14.31 0.11 -9.65
N THR A 49 15.47 0.46 -9.12
CA THR A 49 16.47 1.31 -9.77
C THR A 49 17.18 0.57 -10.91
N LYS A 50 17.93 1.32 -11.74
CA LYS A 50 18.76 0.77 -12.83
C LYS A 50 19.75 -0.29 -12.37
N ASP A 51 20.32 -0.14 -11.18
CA ASP A 51 21.31 -1.04 -10.57
C ASP A 51 20.68 -2.04 -9.61
N GLY A 52 19.32 -2.16 -9.63
CA GLY A 52 18.56 -3.24 -9.00
C GLY A 52 18.28 -3.09 -7.52
N HIS A 53 18.31 -1.88 -6.98
CA HIS A 53 17.84 -1.59 -5.62
C HIS A 53 16.34 -1.27 -5.62
N LEU A 54 15.63 -1.64 -4.56
CA LEU A 54 14.24 -1.26 -4.37
C LEU A 54 14.17 0.04 -3.57
N VAL A 55 13.39 1.01 -4.07
CA VAL A 55 13.21 2.34 -3.47
C VAL A 55 11.73 2.65 -3.30
N LEU A 56 11.43 3.51 -2.31
CA LEU A 56 10.06 3.91 -1.98
C LEU A 56 9.69 5.20 -2.71
N ILE A 57 8.85 5.06 -3.73
CA ILE A 57 8.28 6.18 -4.49
C ILE A 57 7.07 5.67 -5.26
N HIS A 58 6.02 6.51 -5.41
CA HIS A 58 4.77 6.06 -6.03
C HIS A 58 4.79 6.08 -7.55
N ASP A 59 5.21 7.21 -8.14
CA ASP A 59 5.20 7.39 -9.59
C ASP A 59 6.41 6.67 -10.21
N ASN A 60 6.29 6.22 -11.43
CA ASN A 60 7.42 5.65 -12.17
C ASN A 60 8.45 6.72 -12.60
N THR A 61 8.15 8.01 -12.35
CA THR A 61 9.02 9.15 -12.63
C THR A 61 9.31 9.95 -11.35
N LEU A 62 10.38 10.72 -11.38
CA LEU A 62 10.89 11.53 -10.28
C LEU A 62 10.17 12.88 -10.13
N ASP A 63 9.44 13.32 -11.14
CA ASP A 63 9.05 14.71 -11.40
C ASP A 63 8.15 15.32 -10.34
N ARG A 64 7.23 14.54 -9.74
CA ARG A 64 6.22 15.07 -8.81
C ARG A 64 6.72 15.25 -7.39
N THR A 65 7.53 14.31 -6.92
CA THR A 65 7.91 14.22 -5.49
C THR A 65 9.39 14.43 -5.23
N THR A 66 10.15 14.83 -6.26
CA THR A 66 11.58 15.16 -6.13
C THR A 66 11.95 16.39 -6.94
N ASN A 67 13.19 16.83 -6.80
CA ASN A 67 13.81 17.83 -7.67
C ASN A 67 14.48 17.23 -8.92
N GLY A 68 14.33 15.91 -9.16
CA GLY A 68 14.76 15.20 -10.36
C GLY A 68 13.66 15.10 -11.40
N THR A 69 13.99 14.53 -12.57
CA THR A 69 13.04 14.29 -13.69
C THR A 69 13.33 12.95 -14.36
N GLY A 70 12.34 12.36 -15.02
CA GLY A 70 12.50 11.12 -15.80
C GLY A 70 12.24 9.85 -15.01
N LEU A 71 12.48 8.69 -15.65
CA LEU A 71 12.10 7.38 -15.11
C LEU A 71 13.06 6.90 -14.02
N ILE A 72 12.54 6.34 -12.95
CA ILE A 72 13.32 5.79 -11.82
C ILE A 72 14.28 4.70 -12.30
N CYS A 73 13.83 3.82 -13.21
CA CYS A 73 14.62 2.71 -13.73
C CYS A 73 15.83 3.16 -14.59
N ASP A 74 15.96 4.43 -14.92
CA ASP A 74 17.13 4.98 -15.62
C ASP A 74 18.24 5.46 -14.67
N TYR A 75 17.96 5.52 -13.36
CA TYR A 75 18.86 6.03 -12.32
C TYR A 75 19.42 4.90 -11.45
N THR A 76 20.69 5.02 -11.08
CA THR A 76 21.28 4.20 -10.02
C THR A 76 20.81 4.71 -8.64
N LEU A 77 20.90 3.86 -7.62
CA LEU A 77 20.60 4.26 -6.23
C LEU A 77 21.44 5.49 -5.83
N GLN A 78 22.74 5.50 -6.16
CA GLN A 78 23.61 6.62 -5.83
C GLN A 78 23.11 7.94 -6.41
N GLN A 79 22.59 7.93 -7.63
CA GLN A 79 22.02 9.12 -8.28
C GLN A 79 20.72 9.54 -7.59
N LEU A 80 19.82 8.60 -7.27
CA LEU A 80 18.56 8.89 -6.57
C LEU A 80 18.78 9.49 -5.18
N LYS A 81 19.82 9.03 -4.47
CA LYS A 81 20.18 9.55 -3.13
C LYS A 81 20.73 11.00 -3.14
N GLN A 82 20.99 11.58 -4.30
CA GLN A 82 21.34 13.01 -4.42
C GLN A 82 20.11 13.91 -4.59
N LEU A 83 18.95 13.36 -4.80
CA LEU A 83 17.73 14.10 -5.02
C LEU A 83 17.07 14.49 -3.70
N ASP A 84 16.41 15.64 -3.71
CA ASP A 84 15.53 16.09 -2.62
C ASP A 84 14.13 15.55 -2.86
N ALA A 85 13.63 14.74 -1.92
CA ALA A 85 12.30 14.15 -1.94
C ALA A 85 11.33 14.82 -0.92
N GLY A 86 11.72 15.96 -0.35
CA GLY A 86 10.92 16.62 0.69
C GLY A 86 10.44 18.03 0.33
N ALA A 87 11.27 18.84 -0.31
CA ALA A 87 11.01 20.27 -0.55
C ALA A 87 9.71 20.56 -1.34
N TRP A 88 9.26 19.63 -2.17
CA TRP A 88 7.98 19.74 -2.91
C TRP A 88 6.75 19.84 -1.98
N LYS A 89 6.83 19.25 -0.79
CA LYS A 89 5.77 19.27 0.23
C LYS A 89 5.85 20.54 1.11
N GLY A 90 7.07 21.07 1.31
CA GLY A 90 7.35 22.27 2.07
C GLY A 90 8.84 22.44 2.35
N GLU A 91 9.32 23.68 2.46
CA GLU A 91 10.74 23.97 2.65
C GLU A 91 11.32 23.35 3.94
N GLN A 92 10.47 23.14 4.97
CA GLN A 92 10.87 22.48 6.23
C GLN A 92 11.25 21.00 6.04
N PHE A 93 10.89 20.39 4.91
CA PHE A 93 11.19 18.99 4.58
C PHE A 93 12.36 18.84 3.60
N LYS A 94 12.97 19.95 3.20
CA LYS A 94 14.10 19.96 2.30
C LYS A 94 15.26 19.08 2.79
N GLY A 95 15.86 18.33 1.88
CA GLY A 95 16.97 17.43 2.17
C GLY A 95 16.55 15.99 2.53
N LEU A 96 15.25 15.69 2.60
CA LEU A 96 14.80 14.30 2.70
C LEU A 96 15.15 13.55 1.41
N GLN A 97 15.58 12.30 1.57
CA GLN A 97 15.97 11.45 0.46
C GLN A 97 14.88 10.41 0.16
N ILE A 98 14.91 9.86 -1.07
CA ILE A 98 14.13 8.68 -1.42
C ILE A 98 14.66 7.49 -0.60
N PRO A 99 13.85 6.82 0.24
CA PRO A 99 14.30 5.67 1.01
C PRO A 99 14.48 4.43 0.12
N THR A 100 15.41 3.57 0.51
CA THR A 100 15.42 2.17 0.04
C THR A 100 14.44 1.34 0.84
N PHE A 101 14.02 0.21 0.27
CA PHE A 101 13.17 -0.75 1.00
C PHE A 101 13.87 -1.33 2.23
N ILE A 102 15.20 -1.48 2.18
CA ILE A 102 15.99 -1.92 3.35
C ILE A 102 15.95 -0.88 4.47
N GLU A 103 16.14 0.43 4.16
CA GLU A 103 16.04 1.49 5.18
C GLU A 103 14.65 1.54 5.82
N PHE A 104 13.59 1.30 5.03
CA PHE A 104 12.23 1.19 5.57
C PHE A 104 12.07 -0.04 6.47
N MET A 105 12.58 -1.21 6.05
CA MET A 105 12.51 -2.43 6.87
C MET A 105 13.30 -2.28 8.18
N GLU A 106 14.44 -1.57 8.17
CA GLU A 106 15.18 -1.22 9.39
C GLU A 106 14.34 -0.36 10.35
N LEU A 107 13.55 0.59 9.80
CA LEU A 107 12.65 1.42 10.61
C LEU A 107 11.56 0.58 11.31
N VAL A 108 10.95 -0.39 10.59
CA VAL A 108 9.76 -1.09 11.09
C VAL A 108 10.06 -2.41 11.83
N LYS A 109 11.28 -2.95 11.74
CA LYS A 109 11.63 -4.28 12.30
C LYS A 109 11.31 -4.44 13.78
N ASP A 110 11.50 -3.37 14.56
CA ASP A 110 11.33 -3.36 16.02
C ASP A 110 9.89 -2.99 16.46
N HIS A 111 8.96 -2.80 15.50
CA HIS A 111 7.54 -2.57 15.76
C HIS A 111 6.75 -3.88 15.67
N PRO A 112 6.49 -4.59 16.79
CA PRO A 112 6.03 -5.99 16.77
C PRO A 112 4.60 -6.18 16.26
N THR A 113 3.78 -5.13 16.26
CA THR A 113 2.36 -5.20 15.90
C THR A 113 2.03 -4.67 14.51
N ILE A 114 2.94 -3.88 13.92
CA ILE A 114 2.71 -3.25 12.62
C ILE A 114 2.63 -4.29 11.49
N THR A 115 1.68 -4.11 10.60
CA THR A 115 1.56 -4.86 9.35
C THR A 115 1.91 -3.96 8.17
N LEU A 116 2.22 -4.54 7.03
CA LEU A 116 2.62 -3.82 5.83
C LEU A 116 1.70 -4.15 4.66
N ASP A 117 1.39 -3.13 3.87
CA ASP A 117 0.78 -3.25 2.55
C ASP A 117 1.82 -2.76 1.53
N VAL A 118 2.45 -3.70 0.81
CA VAL A 118 3.58 -3.41 -0.07
C VAL A 118 3.10 -3.43 -1.51
N GLU A 119 2.99 -2.25 -2.13
CA GLU A 119 2.57 -2.13 -3.53
C GLU A 119 3.76 -2.23 -4.48
N LEU A 120 3.72 -3.22 -5.36
CA LEU A 120 4.69 -3.42 -6.44
C LEU A 120 4.26 -2.60 -7.66
N LYS A 121 5.02 -1.54 -7.98
CA LYS A 121 4.70 -0.57 -9.03
C LYS A 121 5.35 -0.89 -10.39
N ASP A 122 6.34 -1.76 -10.42
CA ASP A 122 6.95 -2.20 -11.68
C ASP A 122 6.07 -3.27 -12.32
N TYR A 123 5.40 -2.90 -13.40
CA TYR A 123 4.47 -3.81 -14.08
C TYR A 123 5.11 -4.51 -15.27
N PRO A 124 4.81 -5.81 -15.51
CA PRO A 124 5.38 -6.56 -16.64
C PRO A 124 5.09 -5.94 -18.01
N ARG A 125 3.96 -5.24 -18.17
CA ARG A 125 3.62 -4.54 -19.42
C ARG A 125 4.61 -3.40 -19.76
N ASP A 126 5.21 -2.78 -18.71
CA ASP A 126 6.06 -1.59 -18.86
C ASP A 126 7.54 -1.94 -18.68
N GLN A 127 7.86 -2.85 -17.75
CA GLN A 127 9.21 -3.23 -17.33
C GLN A 127 9.62 -4.66 -17.77
N GLY A 128 8.72 -5.40 -18.44
CA GLY A 128 8.98 -6.76 -18.88
C GLY A 128 9.45 -7.67 -17.74
N LYS A 129 10.56 -8.38 -17.97
CA LYS A 129 11.14 -9.30 -16.97
C LYS A 129 11.62 -8.62 -15.68
N ASN A 130 11.96 -7.32 -15.74
CA ASN A 130 12.46 -6.60 -14.58
C ASN A 130 11.38 -6.46 -13.49
N ALA A 131 10.11 -6.42 -13.85
CA ALA A 131 9.00 -6.44 -12.90
C ALA A 131 8.99 -7.69 -12.01
N TYR A 132 9.25 -8.87 -12.60
CA TYR A 132 9.34 -10.13 -11.85
C TYR A 132 10.60 -10.18 -10.98
N ILE A 133 11.72 -9.61 -11.45
CA ILE A 133 12.95 -9.49 -10.65
C ILE A 133 12.72 -8.57 -9.45
N ALA A 134 12.06 -7.42 -9.67
CA ALA A 134 11.70 -6.51 -8.57
C ALA A 134 10.77 -7.16 -7.54
N CYS A 135 9.76 -7.90 -8.02
CA CYS A 135 8.86 -8.69 -7.19
C CYS A 135 9.64 -9.70 -6.33
N ASP A 136 10.47 -10.54 -6.94
CA ASP A 136 11.25 -11.56 -6.21
C ASP A 136 12.17 -10.93 -5.17
N LYS A 137 12.85 -9.83 -5.50
CA LYS A 137 13.71 -9.11 -4.54
C LYS A 137 12.91 -8.53 -3.37
N ALA A 138 11.71 -7.99 -3.62
CA ALA A 138 10.86 -7.48 -2.54
C ALA A 138 10.48 -8.61 -1.58
N LEU A 139 10.05 -9.76 -2.11
CA LEU A 139 9.68 -10.93 -1.32
C LEU A 139 10.87 -11.52 -0.56
N GLU A 140 12.07 -11.54 -1.16
CA GLU A 140 13.30 -11.96 -0.49
C GLU A 140 13.65 -11.07 0.70
N ILE A 141 13.57 -9.74 0.55
CA ILE A 141 13.80 -8.79 1.65
C ILE A 141 12.77 -8.99 2.76
N ILE A 142 11.49 -9.15 2.42
CA ILE A 142 10.42 -9.45 3.38
C ILE A 142 10.74 -10.70 4.20
N ASP A 143 11.23 -11.76 3.55
CA ASP A 143 11.62 -13.01 4.21
C ASP A 143 12.84 -12.82 5.12
N GLN A 144 13.86 -12.09 4.65
CA GLN A 144 15.09 -11.82 5.44
C GLN A 144 14.77 -11.09 6.75
N TYR A 145 13.77 -10.21 6.76
CA TYR A 145 13.31 -9.53 7.97
C TYR A 145 12.23 -10.30 8.77
N GLY A 146 11.80 -11.47 8.30
CA GLY A 146 10.78 -12.28 8.97
C GLY A 146 9.36 -11.67 8.91
N PHE A 147 9.04 -10.90 7.89
CA PHE A 147 7.77 -10.20 7.74
C PHE A 147 6.71 -10.93 6.90
N ALA A 148 6.99 -12.12 6.36
CA ALA A 148 6.07 -12.84 5.47
C ALA A 148 4.65 -12.99 6.06
N ASP A 149 4.53 -13.21 7.38
CA ASP A 149 3.24 -13.30 8.08
C ASP A 149 2.58 -11.95 8.39
N ARG A 150 3.28 -10.85 8.16
CA ARG A 150 2.88 -9.48 8.52
C ARG A 150 2.67 -8.58 7.31
N VAL A 151 2.73 -9.13 6.10
CA VAL A 151 2.61 -8.38 4.85
C VAL A 151 1.43 -8.85 4.01
N VAL A 152 0.81 -7.91 3.32
CA VAL A 152 0.04 -8.17 2.12
C VAL A 152 0.78 -7.55 0.93
N ILE A 153 0.81 -8.26 -0.18
CA ILE A 153 1.41 -7.77 -1.42
C ILE A 153 0.31 -7.21 -2.30
N ASN A 154 0.53 -6.00 -2.73
CA ASN A 154 -0.40 -5.20 -3.51
C ASN A 154 0.18 -4.93 -4.90
N THR A 155 -0.63 -4.98 -5.93
CA THR A 155 -0.26 -4.53 -7.28
C THR A 155 -1.50 -4.38 -8.16
N TRP A 156 -1.47 -3.39 -9.05
CA TRP A 156 -2.50 -3.25 -10.10
C TRP A 156 -2.29 -4.20 -11.29
N SER A 157 -1.21 -4.98 -11.28
CA SER A 157 -0.92 -5.95 -12.33
C SER A 157 -1.46 -7.33 -11.99
N GLY A 158 -2.53 -7.77 -12.67
CA GLY A 158 -3.01 -9.13 -12.56
C GLY A 158 -1.96 -10.18 -12.93
N MET A 159 -1.02 -9.85 -13.84
CA MET A 159 0.09 -10.75 -14.18
C MET A 159 1.04 -10.98 -13.00
N LEU A 160 1.31 -9.95 -12.19
CA LEU A 160 2.13 -10.12 -10.98
C LEU A 160 1.37 -10.88 -9.90
N ASN A 161 0.07 -10.62 -9.72
CA ASN A 161 -0.75 -11.40 -8.79
C ASN A 161 -0.70 -12.90 -9.14
N ASP A 162 -0.93 -13.24 -10.41
CA ASP A 162 -0.89 -14.63 -10.90
C ASP A 162 0.50 -15.23 -10.69
N TYR A 163 1.58 -14.49 -11.04
CA TYR A 163 2.97 -14.93 -10.83
C TYR A 163 3.29 -15.24 -9.37
N ILE A 164 2.88 -14.36 -8.45
CA ILE A 164 3.11 -14.57 -7.01
C ILE A 164 2.39 -15.84 -6.55
N PHE A 165 1.14 -16.04 -6.98
CA PHE A 165 0.38 -17.22 -6.60
C PHE A 165 0.97 -18.51 -7.20
N GLU A 166 1.33 -18.51 -8.49
CA GLU A 166 1.92 -19.66 -9.16
C GLU A 166 3.27 -20.08 -8.56
N LYS A 167 4.12 -19.09 -8.22
CA LYS A 167 5.48 -19.36 -7.73
C LYS A 167 5.55 -19.62 -6.24
N TYR A 168 4.77 -18.92 -5.44
CA TYR A 168 4.88 -18.91 -3.99
C TYR A 168 3.64 -19.46 -3.26
N GLY A 169 2.57 -19.78 -4.00
CA GLY A 169 1.31 -20.28 -3.45
C GLY A 169 0.67 -19.24 -2.53
N THR A 170 0.31 -19.68 -1.33
CA THR A 170 -0.33 -18.85 -0.30
C THR A 170 0.65 -18.31 0.73
N LYS A 171 1.97 -18.40 0.48
CA LYS A 171 2.99 -17.90 1.40
C LYS A 171 2.84 -16.40 1.68
N TYR A 172 2.55 -15.61 0.64
CA TYR A 172 2.29 -14.19 0.77
C TYR A 172 0.81 -13.90 0.54
N ARG A 173 0.21 -13.13 1.44
CA ARG A 173 -1.16 -12.65 1.29
C ARG A 173 -1.22 -11.63 0.18
N GLN A 174 -2.25 -11.69 -0.65
CA GLN A 174 -2.42 -10.76 -1.76
C GLN A 174 -3.59 -9.81 -1.52
N HIS A 175 -3.34 -8.52 -1.69
CA HIS A 175 -4.31 -7.46 -1.69
C HIS A 175 -4.75 -7.20 -3.15
N LEU A 176 -6.00 -7.47 -3.44
CA LEU A 176 -6.60 -7.33 -4.76
C LEU A 176 -7.48 -6.07 -4.85
N TYR A 177 -7.97 -5.77 -6.05
CA TYR A 177 -8.83 -4.61 -6.28
C TYR A 177 -10.21 -5.02 -6.81
N PHE A 178 -11.25 -4.38 -6.30
CA PHE A 178 -12.60 -4.44 -6.83
C PHE A 178 -12.98 -3.07 -7.42
N PRO A 179 -13.65 -3.01 -8.59
CA PRO A 179 -13.98 -4.14 -9.47
C PRO A 179 -12.73 -4.74 -10.16
N ALA A 180 -12.83 -6.00 -10.58
CA ALA A 180 -11.68 -6.76 -11.12
C ALA A 180 -10.98 -6.10 -12.32
N HIS A 181 -11.70 -5.30 -13.11
CA HIS A 181 -11.12 -4.57 -14.25
C HIS A 181 -10.11 -3.48 -13.84
N CYS A 182 -10.04 -3.13 -12.56
CA CYS A 182 -9.00 -2.25 -12.02
C CYS A 182 -7.62 -2.92 -12.06
N MET A 183 -7.55 -4.25 -12.03
CA MET A 183 -6.30 -5.00 -12.13
C MET A 183 -5.97 -5.26 -13.59
N HIS A 184 -4.86 -4.70 -14.06
CA HIS A 184 -4.45 -4.81 -15.46
C HIS A 184 -4.01 -6.22 -15.84
N GLN A 185 -4.34 -6.66 -17.06
CA GLN A 185 -3.80 -7.87 -17.69
C GLN A 185 -4.00 -9.15 -16.87
N ARG A 186 -5.08 -9.24 -16.15
CA ARG A 186 -5.40 -10.44 -15.40
C ARG A 186 -5.95 -11.52 -16.31
N ALA A 187 -5.39 -12.74 -16.23
CA ALA A 187 -5.88 -13.90 -16.96
C ALA A 187 -7.13 -14.50 -16.29
N LEU A 188 -7.23 -14.42 -14.97
CA LEU A 188 -8.30 -15.00 -14.18
C LEU A 188 -9.20 -13.91 -13.58
N PRO A 189 -10.52 -13.91 -13.84
CA PRO A 189 -11.44 -12.91 -13.31
C PRO A 189 -11.86 -13.17 -11.86
N ASP A 190 -11.44 -14.26 -11.25
CA ASP A 190 -11.80 -14.62 -9.89
C ASP A 190 -10.82 -14.03 -8.86
N TYR A 191 -11.26 -14.02 -7.62
CA TYR A 191 -10.47 -13.54 -6.48
C TYR A 191 -9.96 -14.71 -5.63
N SER A 192 -9.84 -15.91 -6.20
CA SER A 192 -9.67 -17.18 -5.48
C SER A 192 -8.44 -17.24 -4.58
N TYR A 193 -7.36 -16.51 -4.92
CA TYR A 193 -6.15 -16.45 -4.10
C TYR A 193 -5.99 -15.13 -3.32
N GLY A 194 -6.98 -14.25 -3.40
CA GLY A 194 -6.96 -12.99 -2.66
C GLY A 194 -7.13 -13.20 -1.16
N TYR A 195 -6.42 -12.42 -0.36
CA TYR A 195 -6.61 -12.34 1.08
C TYR A 195 -7.59 -11.21 1.44
N CYS A 196 -7.40 -10.07 0.83
CA CYS A 196 -8.25 -8.89 0.97
C CYS A 196 -8.46 -8.20 -0.37
N VAL A 197 -9.41 -7.30 -0.41
CA VAL A 197 -9.77 -6.56 -1.60
C VAL A 197 -10.07 -5.10 -1.25
N CYS A 198 -9.40 -4.16 -1.94
CA CYS A 198 -9.76 -2.75 -1.88
C CYS A 198 -11.05 -2.49 -2.66
N MET A 199 -12.05 -1.98 -1.99
CA MET A 199 -13.42 -1.85 -2.48
C MET A 199 -13.66 -0.46 -3.08
N PHE A 200 -13.33 -0.27 -4.36
CA PHE A 200 -13.74 0.93 -5.10
C PHE A 200 -15.18 0.85 -5.56
N HIS A 201 -15.77 1.99 -5.89
CA HIS A 201 -17.11 2.05 -6.47
C HIS A 201 -17.22 1.15 -7.71
N GLU A 202 -18.35 0.50 -7.90
CA GLU A 202 -18.60 -0.50 -8.97
C GLU A 202 -18.36 0.07 -10.38
N ASN A 203 -18.65 1.35 -10.56
CA ASN A 203 -18.37 2.10 -11.77
C ASN A 203 -17.00 2.77 -11.74
N GLY A 204 -16.12 2.34 -10.81
CA GLY A 204 -14.82 2.93 -10.53
C GLY A 204 -13.95 3.01 -11.77
N VAL A 205 -13.96 4.18 -12.41
CA VAL A 205 -13.18 4.49 -13.59
C VAL A 205 -12.56 5.85 -13.41
N LYS A 206 -11.31 5.98 -13.85
CA LYS A 206 -10.59 7.24 -14.05
C LYS A 206 -11.09 8.44 -13.23
N GLY A 207 -10.63 8.55 -12.00
CA GLY A 207 -10.82 9.74 -11.16
C GLY A 207 -11.96 9.67 -10.14
N ASN A 208 -12.93 8.81 -10.28
CA ASN A 208 -13.94 8.56 -9.24
C ASN A 208 -13.81 7.14 -8.71
N ARG A 209 -12.78 6.93 -7.88
CA ARG A 209 -12.54 5.66 -7.21
C ARG A 209 -13.43 5.46 -5.98
N GLY A 210 -14.43 6.26 -5.74
CA GLY A 210 -15.36 6.21 -4.62
C GLY A 210 -15.32 4.95 -3.74
N ILE A 211 -16.30 4.75 -2.93
CA ILE A 211 -16.40 3.58 -2.05
C ILE A 211 -17.49 2.68 -2.62
N ALA A 212 -17.25 1.36 -2.65
CA ALA A 212 -18.23 0.38 -3.12
C ALA A 212 -19.48 0.35 -2.24
N SER A 213 -20.58 -0.11 -2.82
CA SER A 213 -21.83 -0.31 -2.08
C SER A 213 -21.69 -1.39 -1.00
N PRO A 214 -22.53 -1.35 0.06
CA PRO A 214 -22.59 -2.42 1.05
C PRO A 214 -22.86 -3.80 0.44
N GLU A 215 -23.65 -3.84 -0.63
CA GLU A 215 -24.00 -5.06 -1.37
C GLU A 215 -22.78 -5.67 -2.07
N ALA A 216 -21.96 -4.84 -2.73
CA ALA A 216 -20.71 -5.29 -3.35
C ALA A 216 -19.71 -5.79 -2.29
N CYS A 217 -19.60 -5.10 -1.16
CA CYS A 217 -18.78 -5.56 -0.04
C CYS A 217 -19.25 -6.92 0.49
N ALA A 218 -20.55 -7.10 0.66
CA ALA A 218 -21.13 -8.38 1.10
C ALA A 218 -20.84 -9.52 0.10
N GLN A 219 -20.88 -9.25 -1.21
CA GLN A 219 -20.52 -10.24 -2.23
C GLN A 219 -19.05 -10.67 -2.12
N MET A 220 -18.12 -9.75 -1.85
CA MET A 220 -16.72 -10.10 -1.68
C MET A 220 -16.48 -10.89 -0.40
N ARG A 221 -17.13 -10.51 0.72
CA ARG A 221 -17.05 -11.29 1.96
C ARG A 221 -17.63 -12.71 1.80
N ALA A 222 -18.70 -12.88 1.02
CA ALA A 222 -19.25 -14.20 0.71
C ALA A 222 -18.26 -15.09 -0.07
N LYS A 223 -17.27 -14.52 -0.74
CA LYS A 223 -16.15 -15.24 -1.37
C LYS A 223 -14.99 -15.52 -0.42
N GLY A 224 -15.11 -15.13 0.86
CA GLY A 224 -14.06 -15.31 1.86
C GLY A 224 -13.01 -14.19 1.89
N LEU A 225 -13.23 -13.10 1.16
CA LEU A 225 -12.30 -11.97 1.11
C LEU A 225 -12.59 -10.96 2.21
N ARG A 226 -11.54 -10.37 2.77
CA ARG A 226 -11.64 -9.19 3.63
C ARG A 226 -11.86 -7.95 2.76
N THR A 227 -12.76 -7.08 3.17
CA THR A 227 -13.06 -5.86 2.43
C THR A 227 -12.40 -4.66 3.09
N TRP A 228 -11.57 -3.94 2.33
CA TRP A 228 -10.82 -2.78 2.77
C TRP A 228 -11.25 -1.54 2.00
N ALA A 229 -11.15 -0.36 2.61
CA ALA A 229 -11.37 0.90 1.94
C ALA A 229 -10.02 1.53 1.54
N GLY A 230 -9.98 2.11 0.35
CA GLY A 230 -8.84 2.90 -0.10
C GLY A 230 -8.94 4.37 0.33
N THR A 231 -8.11 5.21 -0.26
CA THR A 231 -7.92 6.64 0.06
C THR A 231 -9.15 7.54 -0.19
N ALA A 232 -10.25 6.97 -0.64
CA ALA A 232 -11.53 7.69 -0.77
C ALA A 232 -12.15 8.06 0.59
N VAL A 233 -11.74 7.37 1.68
CA VAL A 233 -12.17 7.71 3.06
C VAL A 233 -11.30 8.85 3.59
N LYS A 234 -11.90 10.03 3.69
CA LYS A 234 -11.21 11.28 4.04
C LYS A 234 -11.96 12.20 5.00
N ASP A 235 -13.19 11.84 5.36
CA ASP A 235 -14.09 12.60 6.22
C ASP A 235 -15.12 11.68 6.86
N GLU A 236 -15.98 12.24 7.72
CA GLU A 236 -17.00 11.47 8.43
C GLU A 236 -18.04 10.84 7.48
N VAL A 237 -18.38 11.52 6.39
CA VAL A 237 -19.37 11.01 5.41
C VAL A 237 -18.84 9.77 4.70
N THR A 238 -17.61 9.85 4.20
CA THR A 238 -16.96 8.72 3.52
C THR A 238 -16.59 7.60 4.49
N LEU A 239 -16.26 7.93 5.74
CA LEU A 239 -16.08 6.93 6.80
C LEU A 239 -17.38 6.15 7.06
N GLN A 240 -18.54 6.85 7.09
CA GLN A 240 -19.82 6.18 7.28
C GLN A 240 -20.14 5.20 6.14
N CYS A 241 -19.72 5.48 4.90
CA CYS A 241 -19.84 4.53 3.79
C CYS A 241 -19.00 3.26 4.06
N ALA A 242 -17.76 3.41 4.52
CA ALA A 242 -16.90 2.27 4.85
C ALA A 242 -17.50 1.43 6.01
N ILE A 243 -18.03 2.08 7.05
CA ILE A 243 -18.71 1.42 8.17
C ILE A 243 -19.94 0.65 7.66
N SER A 244 -20.77 1.27 6.83
CA SER A 244 -21.97 0.63 6.26
C SER A 244 -21.61 -0.57 5.36
N GLY A 245 -20.47 -0.49 4.67
CA GLY A 245 -19.89 -1.60 3.91
C GLY A 245 -19.28 -2.71 4.78
N GLN A 246 -19.20 -2.52 6.10
CA GLN A 246 -18.52 -3.41 7.04
C GLN A 246 -17.07 -3.67 6.60
N MET A 247 -16.37 -2.61 6.18
CA MET A 247 -14.97 -2.70 5.78
C MET A 247 -14.09 -2.81 7.02
N GLU A 248 -13.10 -3.68 6.96
CA GLU A 248 -12.28 -4.05 8.11
C GLU A 248 -11.04 -3.16 8.29
N LEU A 249 -10.60 -2.52 7.22
CA LEU A 249 -9.43 -1.64 7.21
C LEU A 249 -9.67 -0.44 6.29
N ILE A 250 -9.11 0.70 6.66
CA ILE A 250 -9.16 1.95 5.90
C ILE A 250 -7.73 2.40 5.63
N THR A 251 -7.34 2.43 4.36
CA THR A 251 -6.09 3.06 3.90
C THR A 251 -6.34 4.54 3.63
N CYS A 252 -5.64 5.42 4.33
CA CYS A 252 -5.90 6.87 4.25
C CYS A 252 -4.63 7.72 4.29
N ASN A 253 -4.71 8.93 3.73
CA ASN A 253 -3.61 9.91 3.75
C ASN A 253 -3.51 10.64 5.09
N ASP A 254 -4.61 10.74 5.83
CA ASP A 254 -4.69 11.37 7.15
C ASP A 254 -5.11 10.36 8.23
N PRO A 255 -4.17 9.53 8.71
CA PRO A 255 -4.48 8.55 9.74
C PRO A 255 -4.91 9.18 11.06
N GLN A 256 -4.41 10.37 11.42
CA GLN A 256 -4.81 11.06 12.63
C GLN A 256 -6.31 11.38 12.65
N LEU A 257 -6.83 11.92 11.54
CA LEU A 257 -8.24 12.22 11.39
C LEU A 257 -9.09 10.94 11.50
N ILE A 258 -8.74 9.90 10.75
CA ILE A 258 -9.53 8.66 10.70
C ILE A 258 -9.49 7.93 12.04
N LEU A 259 -8.33 7.82 12.70
CA LEU A 259 -8.21 7.27 14.06
C LEU A 259 -9.09 8.04 15.06
N SER A 260 -9.06 9.38 15.03
CA SER A 260 -9.88 10.21 15.90
C SER A 260 -11.37 9.95 15.70
N LEU A 261 -11.84 9.88 14.46
CA LEU A 261 -13.23 9.60 14.13
C LEU A 261 -13.65 8.17 14.57
N LEU A 262 -12.80 7.18 14.34
CA LEU A 262 -13.09 5.79 14.74
C LEU A 262 -13.12 5.64 16.27
N ARG A 263 -12.14 6.23 16.98
CA ARG A 263 -12.08 6.22 18.44
C ARG A 263 -13.30 6.87 19.07
N SER A 264 -13.76 8.02 18.52
CA SER A 264 -14.98 8.69 19.00
C SER A 264 -16.25 7.84 18.84
N LYS A 265 -16.24 6.86 17.93
CA LYS A 265 -17.35 5.92 17.69
C LYS A 265 -17.15 4.57 18.40
N GLY A 266 -16.06 4.37 19.12
CA GLY A 266 -15.72 3.08 19.76
C GLY A 266 -15.38 1.97 18.76
N LEU A 267 -14.93 2.34 17.55
CA LEU A 267 -14.58 1.41 16.46
C LEU A 267 -13.07 1.24 16.29
N HIS A 268 -12.27 1.88 17.12
CA HIS A 268 -10.82 1.70 17.24
C HIS A 268 -10.40 1.92 18.70
N LYS A 269 -9.24 1.34 19.10
CA LYS A 269 -8.65 1.49 20.45
C LYS A 269 -8.15 2.89 20.73
#